data_0ab252473c19829369cf56f7c687e9eb
#
_entry.id   0ab252473c19829369cf56f7c687e9eb
#
_cell.length_a   1.000
_cell.length_b   1.000
_cell.length_c   1.000
_cell.angle_alpha   90.00
_cell.angle_beta   90.00
_cell.angle_gamma   90.00
#
_symmetry.space_group_name_H-M   'P 1'
#
loop_
_entity.id
_entity.type
_entity.pdbx_description
1 polymer ?
#
loop_
_entity_poly.entity_id
_entity_poly.type
_entity_poly.pdbx_seq_one_letter_code
_entity_poly.pdbx_strand_id
1 'polypeptide(L)'
;SVSVVEREEIPKGFTLVNGLPDVGLVGVLAVSHLVSSLKMEEVGSIESESLPPLVVLHGGLPRSPIRIFLKDSLAAIVSETAVPSEAVYSLANAIVKWAYSKNAKLVISVGGMAVQNRQNIEKPKVFAALTDESLIEMLGASAEVLQEGYMVGPYALILKKCLDSEVSGVTLLAQSFYNYPDPEAAAAVLESLEKITGI
;
A
#
# COMPACT_ATOMS: atom_id res chain seq x y z
N SER A 1 -13.74 16.33 1.23
CA SER A 1 -13.63 15.17 2.12
C SER A 1 -13.31 13.91 1.31
N VAL A 2 -12.66 12.93 1.97
CA VAL A 2 -12.38 11.62 1.37
C VAL A 2 -13.31 10.60 1.98
N SER A 3 -13.94 9.77 1.16
CA SER A 3 -14.85 8.71 1.61
C SER A 3 -14.49 7.36 0.99
N VAL A 4 -14.61 6.30 1.79
CA VAL A 4 -14.54 4.93 1.33
C VAL A 4 -15.95 4.50 0.94
N VAL A 5 -16.10 4.01 -0.29
CA VAL A 5 -17.38 3.56 -0.83
C VAL A 5 -17.31 2.05 -1.03
N GLU A 6 -18.02 1.30 -0.20
CA GLU A 6 -18.20 -0.14 -0.37
C GLU A 6 -19.40 -0.40 -1.30
N ARG A 7 -19.18 -1.09 -2.41
CA ARG A 7 -20.25 -1.49 -3.34
C ARG A 7 -20.74 -2.91 -3.09
N GLU A 8 -19.91 -3.70 -2.42
CA GLU A 8 -20.25 -5.04 -1.93
C GLU A 8 -19.84 -5.15 -0.48
N GLU A 9 -20.41 -6.09 0.24
CA GLU A 9 -20.05 -6.31 1.64
C GLU A 9 -18.60 -6.77 1.77
N ILE A 10 -17.82 -6.04 2.55
CA ILE A 10 -16.44 -6.38 2.88
C ILE A 10 -16.42 -6.92 4.31
N PRO A 11 -16.06 -8.21 4.50
CA PRO A 11 -16.02 -8.81 5.83
C PRO A 11 -15.02 -8.12 6.75
N LYS A 12 -15.28 -8.16 8.05
CA LYS A 12 -14.35 -7.63 9.06
C LYS A 12 -13.12 -8.53 9.25
N GLY A 13 -12.04 -7.97 9.76
CA GLY A 13 -10.86 -8.73 10.18
C GLY A 13 -9.90 -9.08 9.05
N PHE A 14 -9.96 -8.37 7.95
CA PHE A 14 -9.02 -8.57 6.83
C PHE A 14 -7.62 -8.01 7.12
N THR A 15 -6.65 -8.46 6.36
CA THR A 15 -5.37 -7.77 6.18
C THR A 15 -5.50 -6.83 5.00
N LEU A 16 -5.13 -5.57 5.19
CA LEU A 16 -5.16 -4.55 4.13
C LEU A 16 -3.76 -4.32 3.58
N VAL A 17 -3.63 -4.39 2.27
CA VAL A 17 -2.41 -4.00 1.55
C VAL A 17 -2.72 -2.79 0.69
N ASN A 18 -1.93 -1.74 0.76
CA ASN A 18 -2.12 -0.59 -0.11
C ASN A 18 -0.88 -0.28 -0.94
N GLY A 19 -1.09 0.00 -2.23
CA GLY A 19 -0.10 0.42 -3.20
C GLY A 19 -0.50 1.73 -3.82
N LEU A 20 -0.02 2.84 -3.23
CA LEU A 20 -0.22 4.18 -3.74
C LEU A 20 0.99 4.59 -4.60
N PRO A 21 0.80 5.46 -5.60
CA PRO A 21 1.91 5.93 -6.43
C PRO A 21 2.98 6.66 -5.60
N ASP A 22 4.21 6.21 -5.75
CA ASP A 22 5.36 6.75 -5.04
C ASP A 22 6.65 6.54 -5.85
N VAL A 23 7.79 6.61 -5.18
CA VAL A 23 9.12 6.38 -5.76
C VAL A 23 9.17 5.06 -6.52
N GLY A 24 9.59 5.11 -7.78
CA GLY A 24 9.72 3.94 -8.66
C GLY A 24 8.41 3.23 -8.98
N LEU A 25 7.26 3.80 -8.62
CA LEU A 25 5.94 3.17 -8.72
C LEU A 25 5.89 1.76 -8.08
N VAL A 26 6.72 1.51 -7.10
CA VAL A 26 6.92 0.19 -6.50
C VAL A 26 5.64 -0.34 -5.89
N GLY A 27 4.94 0.48 -5.10
CA GLY A 27 3.69 0.09 -4.47
C GLY A 27 2.59 -0.25 -5.46
N VAL A 28 2.39 0.61 -6.47
CA VAL A 28 1.39 0.40 -7.52
C VAL A 28 1.69 -0.87 -8.31
N LEU A 29 2.95 -1.05 -8.74
CA LEU A 29 3.34 -2.22 -9.52
C LEU A 29 3.17 -3.51 -8.71
N ALA A 30 3.62 -3.53 -7.46
CA ALA A 30 3.53 -4.71 -6.60
C ALA A 30 2.07 -5.09 -6.30
N VAL A 31 1.26 -4.15 -5.86
CA VAL A 31 -0.13 -4.44 -5.45
C VAL A 31 -1.02 -4.69 -6.67
N SER A 32 -0.81 -4.00 -7.79
CA SER A 32 -1.52 -4.30 -9.03
C SER A 32 -1.22 -5.72 -9.53
N HIS A 33 0.02 -6.16 -9.43
CA HIS A 33 0.40 -7.52 -9.76
C HIS A 33 -0.28 -8.54 -8.83
N LEU A 34 -0.30 -8.25 -7.52
CA LEU A 34 -0.97 -9.08 -6.52
C LEU A 34 -2.46 -9.23 -6.84
N VAL A 35 -3.14 -8.13 -7.10
CA VAL A 35 -4.57 -8.11 -7.46
C VAL A 35 -4.85 -8.95 -8.69
N SER A 36 -4.03 -8.81 -9.72
CA SER A 36 -4.17 -9.56 -10.98
C SER A 36 -3.88 -11.05 -10.80
N SER A 37 -2.78 -11.41 -10.15
CA SER A 37 -2.36 -12.80 -9.99
C SER A 37 -3.29 -13.60 -9.08
N LEU A 38 -3.83 -12.98 -8.04
CA LEU A 38 -4.82 -13.59 -7.15
C LEU A 38 -6.25 -13.50 -7.68
N LYS A 39 -6.47 -12.79 -8.78
CA LYS A 39 -7.81 -12.54 -9.34
C LYS A 39 -8.76 -11.94 -8.30
N MET A 40 -8.28 -10.92 -7.59
CA MET A 40 -9.07 -10.22 -6.59
C MET A 40 -10.23 -9.46 -7.25
N GLU A 41 -11.37 -9.42 -6.59
CA GLU A 41 -12.57 -8.74 -7.09
C GLU A 41 -12.61 -7.29 -6.62
N GLU A 42 -13.00 -6.37 -7.53
CA GLU A 42 -13.24 -4.98 -7.17
C GLU A 42 -14.54 -4.89 -6.37
N VAL A 43 -14.45 -4.37 -5.14
CA VAL A 43 -15.56 -4.30 -4.18
C VAL A 43 -15.88 -2.88 -3.72
N GLY A 44 -15.10 -1.91 -4.12
CA GLY A 44 -15.31 -0.53 -3.73
C GLY A 44 -14.28 0.44 -4.29
N SER A 45 -14.36 1.67 -3.85
CA SER A 45 -13.46 2.75 -4.26
C SER A 45 -13.26 3.76 -3.14
N ILE A 46 -12.29 4.65 -3.35
CA ILE A 46 -12.08 5.82 -2.51
C ILE A 46 -12.32 7.05 -3.36
N GLU A 47 -13.24 7.89 -2.91
CA GLU A 47 -13.70 9.07 -3.66
C GLU A 47 -13.40 10.35 -2.90
N SER A 48 -13.03 11.39 -3.63
CA SER A 48 -12.81 12.72 -3.07
C SER A 48 -12.83 13.80 -4.15
N GLU A 49 -13.39 14.95 -3.82
CA GLU A 49 -13.31 16.16 -4.64
C GLU A 49 -11.89 16.75 -4.70
N SER A 50 -11.02 16.33 -3.79
CA SER A 50 -9.62 16.76 -3.77
C SER A 50 -8.71 15.91 -4.65
N LEU A 51 -9.25 14.86 -5.28
CA LEU A 51 -8.52 14.06 -6.26
C LEU A 51 -8.66 14.66 -7.66
N PRO A 52 -7.71 14.37 -8.57
CA PRO A 52 -7.82 14.83 -9.95
C PRO A 52 -9.13 14.37 -10.60
N PRO A 53 -9.78 15.20 -11.41
CA PRO A 53 -11.05 14.86 -12.06
C PRO A 53 -10.81 13.93 -13.25
N LEU A 54 -10.58 12.65 -12.98
CA LEU A 54 -10.31 11.66 -14.00
C LEU A 54 -11.03 10.33 -13.70
N VAL A 55 -11.22 9.55 -14.73
CA VAL A 55 -11.58 8.13 -14.64
C VAL A 55 -10.54 7.32 -15.38
N VAL A 56 -10.37 6.07 -14.95
CA VAL A 56 -9.51 5.11 -15.62
C VAL A 56 -10.38 4.20 -16.49
N LEU A 57 -9.94 3.91 -17.71
CA LEU A 57 -10.68 3.02 -18.60
C LEU A 57 -10.08 1.63 -18.57
N HIS A 58 -10.91 0.65 -18.22
CA HIS A 58 -10.59 -0.76 -18.30
C HIS A 58 -11.63 -1.47 -19.18
N GLY A 59 -11.19 -2.03 -20.28
CA GLY A 59 -12.10 -2.62 -21.26
C GLY A 59 -13.14 -1.65 -21.82
N GLY A 60 -12.79 -0.36 -21.93
CA GLY A 60 -13.68 0.70 -22.39
C GLY A 60 -14.68 1.20 -21.34
N LEU A 61 -14.65 0.66 -20.12
CA LEU A 61 -15.55 1.05 -19.03
C LEU A 61 -14.85 1.97 -18.04
N PRO A 62 -15.51 3.05 -17.58
CA PRO A 62 -14.93 3.95 -16.59
C PRO A 62 -14.87 3.31 -15.20
N ARG A 63 -13.73 3.51 -14.54
CA ARG A 63 -13.49 3.08 -13.16
C ARG A 63 -12.93 4.25 -12.36
N SER A 64 -13.18 4.23 -11.05
CA SER A 64 -12.52 5.14 -10.13
C SER A 64 -11.01 4.89 -10.11
N PRO A 65 -10.18 5.95 -10.02
CA PRO A 65 -8.73 5.77 -10.02
C PRO A 65 -8.18 5.11 -8.74
N ILE A 66 -8.90 5.21 -7.63
CA ILE A 66 -8.53 4.52 -6.39
C ILE A 66 -9.59 3.48 -6.08
N ARG A 67 -9.18 2.21 -6.10
CA ARG A 67 -10.11 1.08 -5.99
C ARG A 67 -9.72 0.13 -4.88
N ILE A 68 -10.74 -0.54 -4.33
CA ILE A 68 -10.62 -1.54 -3.29
C ILE A 68 -10.94 -2.91 -3.90
N PHE A 69 -10.05 -3.85 -3.69
CA PHE A 69 -10.17 -5.23 -4.14
C PHE A 69 -10.20 -6.16 -2.93
N LEU A 70 -10.85 -7.30 -3.10
CA LEU A 70 -11.00 -8.30 -2.03
C LEU A 70 -10.82 -9.72 -2.60
N LYS A 71 -10.12 -10.54 -1.86
CA LYS A 71 -10.14 -11.99 -2.00
C LYS A 71 -9.96 -12.61 -0.63
N ASP A 72 -10.90 -13.47 -0.22
CA ASP A 72 -10.92 -14.09 1.10
C ASP A 72 -10.78 -13.04 2.21
N SER A 73 -9.73 -13.13 3.03
CA SER A 73 -9.44 -12.19 4.11
C SER A 73 -8.36 -11.16 3.76
N LEU A 74 -8.09 -10.96 2.47
CA LEU A 74 -7.14 -9.98 1.97
C LEU A 74 -7.87 -8.87 1.22
N ALA A 75 -7.71 -7.64 1.67
CA ALA A 75 -8.16 -6.44 0.97
C ALA A 75 -6.95 -5.68 0.40
N ALA A 76 -7.11 -5.12 -0.78
CA ALA A 76 -6.07 -4.33 -1.42
C ALA A 76 -6.63 -2.99 -1.90
N ILE A 77 -5.85 -1.93 -1.72
CA ILE A 77 -6.13 -0.60 -2.29
C ILE A 77 -5.05 -0.29 -3.32
N VAL A 78 -5.47 0.05 -4.52
CA VAL A 78 -4.58 0.48 -5.61
C VAL A 78 -5.04 1.83 -6.11
N SER A 79 -4.11 2.76 -6.26
CA SER A 79 -4.35 4.04 -6.91
C SER A 79 -3.62 4.09 -8.26
N GLU A 80 -4.36 4.39 -9.31
CA GLU A 80 -3.82 4.64 -10.66
C GLU A 80 -3.66 6.14 -10.95
N THR A 81 -3.79 6.97 -9.92
CA THR A 81 -3.52 8.42 -10.00
C THR A 81 -2.58 8.85 -8.88
N ALA A 82 -1.73 9.82 -9.16
CA ALA A 82 -0.96 10.47 -8.12
C ALA A 82 -1.91 11.15 -7.12
N VAL A 83 -1.56 11.06 -5.85
CA VAL A 83 -2.32 11.71 -4.78
C VAL A 83 -1.78 13.12 -4.58
N PRO A 84 -2.60 14.18 -4.84
CA PRO A 84 -2.18 15.55 -4.59
C PRO A 84 -1.80 15.76 -3.11
N SER A 85 -0.83 16.61 -2.87
CA SER A 85 -0.32 16.85 -1.50
C SER A 85 -1.41 17.28 -0.51
N GLU A 86 -2.38 18.06 -0.99
CA GLU A 86 -3.54 18.50 -0.19
C GLU A 86 -4.50 17.37 0.18
N ALA A 87 -4.48 16.26 -0.57
CA ALA A 87 -5.34 15.11 -0.30
C ALA A 87 -4.69 14.02 0.54
N VAL A 88 -3.37 14.03 0.70
CA VAL A 88 -2.62 12.93 1.35
C VAL A 88 -3.08 12.68 2.78
N TYR A 89 -3.24 13.72 3.59
CA TYR A 89 -3.70 13.59 4.97
C TYR A 89 -5.12 13.01 5.06
N SER A 90 -6.03 13.54 4.27
CA SER A 90 -7.42 13.10 4.24
C SER A 90 -7.54 11.66 3.75
N LEU A 91 -6.75 11.28 2.77
CA LEU A 91 -6.70 9.91 2.24
C LEU A 91 -6.17 8.94 3.29
N ALA A 92 -5.03 9.25 3.93
CA ALA A 92 -4.47 8.42 4.98
C ALA A 92 -5.46 8.23 6.14
N ASN A 93 -6.10 9.31 6.58
CA ASN A 93 -7.15 9.26 7.59
C ASN A 93 -8.31 8.34 7.19
N ALA A 94 -8.82 8.49 5.97
CA ALA A 94 -9.94 7.69 5.49
C ALA A 94 -9.59 6.19 5.44
N ILE A 95 -8.42 5.84 4.94
CA ILE A 95 -7.96 4.45 4.87
C ILE A 95 -7.86 3.84 6.26
N VAL A 96 -7.18 4.50 7.21
CA VAL A 96 -6.97 3.95 8.55
C VAL A 96 -8.26 3.91 9.36
N LYS A 97 -9.10 4.93 9.25
CA LYS A 97 -10.42 4.96 9.90
C LYS A 97 -11.31 3.81 9.40
N TRP A 98 -11.28 3.56 8.10
CA TRP A 98 -12.00 2.44 7.52
C TRP A 98 -11.44 1.10 8.01
N ALA A 99 -10.11 0.92 7.97
CA ALA A 99 -9.45 -0.27 8.49
C ALA A 99 -9.80 -0.53 9.96
N TYR A 100 -9.79 0.51 10.79
CA TYR A 100 -10.19 0.42 12.19
C TYR A 100 -11.66 -0.02 12.34
N SER A 101 -12.58 0.59 11.60
CA SER A 101 -14.00 0.25 11.64
C SER A 101 -14.29 -1.19 11.21
N LYS A 102 -13.43 -1.76 10.40
CA LYS A 102 -13.51 -3.14 9.90
C LYS A 102 -12.69 -4.13 10.75
N ASN A 103 -12.10 -3.70 11.85
CA ASN A 103 -11.21 -4.53 12.67
C ASN A 103 -10.11 -5.20 11.85
N ALA A 104 -9.49 -4.46 10.92
CA ALA A 104 -8.38 -4.98 10.13
C ALA A 104 -7.27 -5.49 11.05
N LYS A 105 -6.75 -6.67 10.74
CA LYS A 105 -5.68 -7.31 11.53
C LYS A 105 -4.35 -6.60 11.36
N LEU A 106 -4.10 -6.11 10.16
CA LEU A 106 -2.85 -5.49 9.78
C LEU A 106 -3.08 -4.58 8.58
N VAL A 107 -2.45 -3.43 8.59
CA VAL A 107 -2.39 -2.52 7.42
C VAL A 107 -0.96 -2.51 6.93
N ILE A 108 -0.75 -2.99 5.71
CA ILE A 108 0.56 -3.04 5.07
C ILE A 108 0.58 -2.03 3.93
N SER A 109 1.49 -1.08 4.01
CA SER A 109 1.79 -0.17 2.90
C SER A 109 3.06 -0.63 2.21
N VAL A 110 3.08 -0.62 0.88
CA VAL A 110 4.26 -0.99 0.12
C VAL A 110 4.70 0.14 -0.79
N GLY A 111 6.00 0.33 -0.89
CA GLY A 111 6.57 1.41 -1.68
C GLY A 111 8.05 1.23 -1.95
N GLY A 112 8.64 2.27 -2.53
CA GLY A 112 10.06 2.34 -2.84
C GLY A 112 10.84 3.27 -1.93
N MET A 113 12.10 2.95 -1.75
CA MET A 113 13.09 3.79 -1.07
C MET A 113 14.18 4.14 -2.09
N ALA A 114 14.23 5.40 -2.51
CA ALA A 114 15.21 5.84 -3.49
C ALA A 114 16.63 5.68 -2.97
N VAL A 115 17.48 5.03 -3.76
CA VAL A 115 18.91 4.88 -3.48
C VAL A 115 19.73 5.33 -4.68
N GLN A 116 20.83 6.04 -4.42
CA GLN A 116 21.66 6.64 -5.49
C GLN A 116 22.37 5.60 -6.37
N ASN A 117 22.73 4.46 -5.79
CA ASN A 117 23.45 3.40 -6.46
C ASN A 117 22.56 2.26 -6.94
N ARG A 118 21.28 2.53 -7.20
CA ARG A 118 20.29 1.51 -7.55
C ARG A 118 20.71 0.64 -8.73
N GLN A 119 21.33 1.23 -9.75
CA GLN A 119 21.79 0.52 -10.95
C GLN A 119 22.85 -0.56 -10.66
N ASN A 120 23.53 -0.48 -9.50
CA ASN A 120 24.56 -1.44 -9.08
C ASN A 120 24.02 -2.50 -8.12
N ILE A 121 22.72 -2.47 -7.83
CA ILE A 121 22.06 -3.41 -6.94
C ILE A 121 21.32 -4.45 -7.78
N GLU A 122 21.80 -5.69 -7.75
CA GLU A 122 21.17 -6.80 -8.47
C GLU A 122 19.84 -7.20 -7.83
N LYS A 123 19.83 -7.36 -6.51
CA LYS A 123 18.63 -7.71 -5.75
C LYS A 123 18.31 -6.60 -4.75
N PRO A 124 17.26 -5.81 -4.99
CA PRO A 124 16.84 -4.79 -4.05
C PRO A 124 16.52 -5.37 -2.68
N LYS A 125 17.04 -4.75 -1.63
CA LYS A 125 16.67 -5.05 -0.25
C LYS A 125 15.34 -4.43 0.09
N VAL A 126 14.60 -5.07 1.00
CA VAL A 126 13.34 -4.56 1.54
C VAL A 126 13.55 -4.17 3.00
N PHE A 127 13.10 -2.97 3.32
CA PHE A 127 13.12 -2.43 4.68
C PHE A 127 11.72 -2.28 5.21
N ALA A 128 11.57 -2.36 6.53
CA ALA A 128 10.28 -2.26 7.19
C ALA A 128 10.30 -1.23 8.31
N ALA A 129 9.20 -0.49 8.42
CA ALA A 129 8.87 0.31 9.58
C ALA A 129 7.55 -0.21 10.17
N LEU A 130 7.42 -0.19 11.50
CA LEU A 130 6.38 -0.90 12.23
C LEU A 130 5.75 0.01 13.28
N THR A 131 4.48 -0.22 13.58
CA THR A 131 3.81 0.47 14.70
C THR A 131 4.15 -0.12 16.06
N ASP A 132 4.61 -1.37 16.12
CA ASP A 132 4.84 -2.09 17.37
C ASP A 132 5.97 -3.11 17.21
N GLU A 133 6.83 -3.23 18.24
CA GLU A 133 7.94 -4.19 18.25
C GLU A 133 7.48 -5.64 18.14
N SER A 134 6.28 -5.98 18.59
CA SER A 134 5.72 -7.33 18.47
C SER A 134 5.58 -7.80 17.03
N LEU A 135 5.56 -6.86 16.04
CA LEU A 135 5.48 -7.18 14.62
C LEU A 135 6.83 -7.58 14.01
N ILE A 136 7.93 -7.39 14.73
CA ILE A 136 9.29 -7.72 14.22
C ILE A 136 9.42 -9.21 13.92
N GLU A 137 8.90 -10.05 14.79
CA GLU A 137 8.94 -11.50 14.62
C GLU A 137 8.24 -11.97 13.35
N MET A 138 7.12 -11.31 13.01
CA MET A 138 6.36 -11.58 11.78
C MET A 138 7.19 -11.32 10.52
N LEU A 139 8.07 -10.32 10.53
CA LEU A 139 8.93 -10.01 9.38
C LEU A 139 9.94 -11.13 9.10
N GLY A 140 10.48 -11.72 10.14
CA GLY A 140 11.56 -12.72 10.01
C GLY A 140 12.71 -12.19 9.17
N ALA A 141 13.12 -12.97 8.16
CA ALA A 141 14.15 -12.59 7.19
C ALA A 141 13.59 -11.86 5.95
N SER A 142 12.27 -11.57 5.91
CA SER A 142 11.62 -10.99 4.73
C SER A 142 11.97 -9.53 4.49
N ALA A 143 12.27 -8.80 5.57
CA ALA A 143 12.60 -7.39 5.51
C ALA A 143 13.49 -7.02 6.70
N GLU A 144 14.32 -6.00 6.49
CA GLU A 144 15.18 -5.43 7.52
C GLU A 144 14.50 -4.24 8.17
N VAL A 145 14.46 -4.18 9.49
CA VAL A 145 13.84 -3.07 10.22
C VAL A 145 14.66 -1.79 10.06
N LEU A 146 14.03 -0.71 9.63
CA LEU A 146 14.63 0.62 9.63
C LEU A 146 14.75 1.10 11.08
N GLN A 147 15.99 1.18 11.56
CA GLN A 147 16.28 1.54 12.95
C GLN A 147 16.11 3.02 13.20
N GLU A 148 16.58 3.84 12.26
CA GLU A 148 16.55 5.29 12.38
C GLU A 148 16.31 5.93 11.00
N GLY A 149 15.74 7.13 11.01
CA GLY A 149 15.51 7.88 9.80
C GLY A 149 14.13 8.52 9.77
N TYR A 150 13.68 8.85 8.56
CA TYR A 150 12.36 9.39 8.33
C TYR A 150 11.81 8.87 7.01
N MET A 151 10.49 8.84 6.91
CA MET A 151 9.75 8.49 5.71
C MET A 151 8.89 9.66 5.26
N VAL A 152 8.67 9.74 3.96
CA VAL A 152 7.89 10.80 3.34
C VAL A 152 6.85 10.17 2.42
N GLY A 153 5.68 10.79 2.35
CA GLY A 153 4.63 10.38 1.43
C GLY A 153 3.42 9.72 2.10
N PRO A 154 2.48 9.22 1.30
CA PRO A 154 1.22 8.67 1.82
C PRO A 154 1.40 7.53 2.82
N TYR A 155 2.31 6.59 2.56
CA TYR A 155 2.53 5.46 3.45
C TYR A 155 3.13 5.86 4.81
N ALA A 156 3.88 6.97 4.88
CA ALA A 156 4.37 7.51 6.15
C ALA A 156 3.20 7.99 7.02
N LEU A 157 2.25 8.69 6.43
CA LEU A 157 1.05 9.14 7.12
C LEU A 157 0.11 8.00 7.50
N ILE A 158 -0.02 7.00 6.64
CA ILE A 158 -0.81 5.79 6.96
C ILE A 158 -0.21 5.10 8.17
N LEU A 159 1.11 4.89 8.21
CA LEU A 159 1.78 4.27 9.35
C LEU A 159 1.58 5.08 10.64
N LYS A 160 1.76 6.39 10.56
CA LYS A 160 1.53 7.29 11.71
C LYS A 160 0.09 7.24 12.20
N LYS A 161 -0.89 7.22 11.30
CA LYS A 161 -2.30 7.10 11.65
C LYS A 161 -2.64 5.74 12.25
N CYS A 162 -2.03 4.67 11.76
CA CYS A 162 -2.15 3.34 12.38
C CYS A 162 -1.66 3.38 13.83
N LEU A 163 -0.49 3.97 14.08
CA LEU A 163 0.04 4.13 15.43
C LEU A 163 -0.93 4.91 16.34
N ASP A 164 -1.44 6.05 15.87
CA ASP A 164 -2.34 6.90 16.63
C ASP A 164 -3.70 6.25 16.92
N SER A 165 -4.13 5.35 16.06
CA SER A 165 -5.44 4.67 16.14
C SER A 165 -5.35 3.27 16.73
N GLU A 166 -4.18 2.84 17.18
CA GLU A 166 -3.92 1.50 17.70
C GLU A 166 -4.26 0.39 16.70
N VAL A 167 -4.05 0.66 15.40
CA VAL A 167 -4.14 -0.32 14.34
C VAL A 167 -2.73 -0.82 14.02
N SER A 168 -2.53 -2.13 13.96
CA SER A 168 -1.24 -2.69 13.58
C SER A 168 -0.88 -2.31 12.15
N GLY A 169 0.27 -1.69 11.96
CA GLY A 169 0.73 -1.21 10.66
C GLY A 169 2.17 -1.55 10.37
N VAL A 170 2.44 -1.84 9.11
CA VAL A 170 3.77 -2.11 8.57
C VAL A 170 3.93 -1.35 7.26
N THR A 171 5.07 -0.73 7.07
CA THR A 171 5.46 -0.17 5.76
C THR A 171 6.65 -0.94 5.24
N LEU A 172 6.56 -1.49 4.04
CA LEU A 172 7.62 -2.21 3.34
C LEU A 172 8.15 -1.35 2.21
N LEU A 173 9.45 -1.06 2.21
CA LEU A 173 10.10 -0.22 1.22
C LEU A 173 11.26 -0.98 0.55
N ALA A 174 11.18 -1.18 -0.76
CA ALA A 174 12.28 -1.76 -1.54
C ALA A 174 13.21 -0.68 -2.07
N GLN A 175 14.51 -0.96 -2.07
CA GLN A 175 15.49 -0.10 -2.74
C GLN A 175 15.11 0.11 -4.19
N SER A 176 14.99 1.35 -4.64
CA SER A 176 14.40 1.70 -5.93
C SER A 176 15.10 2.84 -6.63
N PHE A 177 14.91 2.90 -7.95
CA PHE A 177 15.12 4.12 -8.71
C PHE A 177 14.16 5.21 -8.25
N TYR A 178 14.61 6.44 -8.32
CA TYR A 178 13.77 7.59 -7.97
C TYR A 178 12.80 7.98 -9.10
N ASN A 179 13.31 8.07 -10.33
CA ASN A 179 12.60 8.67 -11.48
C ASN A 179 12.01 7.66 -12.47
N TYR A 180 12.27 6.36 -12.28
CA TYR A 180 11.83 5.33 -13.22
C TYR A 180 10.96 4.30 -12.53
N PRO A 181 9.96 3.74 -13.22
CA PRO A 181 9.30 2.53 -12.75
C PRO A 181 10.34 1.43 -12.48
N ASP A 182 10.24 0.79 -11.33
CA ASP A 182 11.21 -0.22 -10.88
C ASP A 182 10.53 -1.57 -10.63
N PRO A 183 10.34 -2.39 -11.67
CA PRO A 183 9.67 -3.68 -11.52
C PRO A 183 10.48 -4.68 -10.67
N GLU A 184 11.80 -4.59 -10.62
CA GLU A 184 12.61 -5.45 -9.75
C GLU A 184 12.41 -5.12 -8.28
N ALA A 185 12.33 -3.82 -7.94
CA ALA A 185 11.99 -3.39 -6.59
C ALA A 185 10.56 -3.81 -6.21
N ALA A 186 9.62 -3.71 -7.14
CA ALA A 186 8.25 -4.20 -6.94
C ALA A 186 8.21 -5.71 -6.68
N ALA A 187 8.99 -6.49 -7.44
CA ALA A 187 9.11 -7.93 -7.23
C ALA A 187 9.71 -8.27 -5.86
N ALA A 188 10.72 -7.51 -5.42
CA ALA A 188 11.34 -7.71 -4.10
C ALA A 188 10.37 -7.45 -2.95
N VAL A 189 9.61 -6.34 -3.00
CA VAL A 189 8.62 -6.04 -1.96
C VAL A 189 7.45 -7.01 -1.98
N LEU A 190 7.06 -7.48 -3.16
CA LEU A 190 6.00 -8.48 -3.30
C LEU A 190 6.42 -9.82 -2.69
N GLU A 191 7.66 -10.26 -2.89
CA GLU A 191 8.21 -11.47 -2.25
C GLU A 191 8.15 -11.36 -0.72
N SER A 192 8.53 -10.20 -0.15
CA SER A 192 8.42 -9.95 1.28
C SER A 192 6.97 -9.99 1.76
N LEU A 193 6.08 -9.36 1.00
CA LEU A 193 4.65 -9.32 1.29
C LEU A 193 4.04 -10.73 1.31
N GLU A 194 4.36 -11.56 0.34
CA GLU A 194 3.90 -12.95 0.25
C GLU A 194 4.35 -13.78 1.46
N LYS A 195 5.61 -13.62 1.88
CA LYS A 195 6.14 -14.31 3.07
C LYS A 195 5.46 -13.87 4.37
N ILE A 196 5.18 -12.57 4.51
CA ILE A 196 4.53 -12.00 5.69
C ILE A 196 3.06 -12.41 5.78
N THR A 197 2.36 -12.42 4.67
CA THR A 197 0.91 -12.70 4.61
C THR A 197 0.57 -14.17 4.38
N GLY A 198 1.54 -14.97 3.94
CA GLY A 198 1.33 -16.39 3.63
C GLY A 198 0.57 -16.66 2.33
N ILE A 199 0.55 -15.67 1.44
CA ILE A 199 -0.17 -15.78 0.15
C ILE A 199 0.71 -16.45 -0.90
#